data_78d63734d5d850717d3ac88b862149b1
#
_entry.id   78d63734d5d850717d3ac88b862149b1
#
_cell.length_a   1.000
_cell.length_b   1.000
_cell.length_c   1.000
_cell.angle_alpha   90.00
_cell.angle_beta   90.00
_cell.angle_gamma   90.00
#
_symmetry.space_group_name_H-M   'P 1'
#
loop_
_entity.id
_entity.type
_entity.pdbx_description
1 polymer ?
#
loop_
_entity_poly.entity_id
_entity_poly.type
_entity_poly.pdbx_seq_one_letter_code
_entity_poly.pdbx_strand_id
1 'polypeptide(L)'
;IGDEIIITVPQPELTVLTVEQSTYEEEYFGEVEYVYNDDWYTTKSVVLQEEAAGYHQVTAMVTKRNGVEESRKMSDEVVYTEPVCKIVEIGTKTPPTYIKPLSGGRQTSGYGKRKAPTKGASTNHQAIDWATPTGTAIWASSGGTVSVAGWQSGYGYVVYINHPDGNQTRYGHLSKILVSPGQTVKQGQKIALSGNTGRSTGPHLHFELRVNGRPVNPYKYFS
;
A
#
# COMPACT_ATOMS: atom_id res chain seq x y z
N ILE A 1 69.45 -15.31 2.67
CA ILE A 1 67.97 -15.26 2.94
C ILE A 1 67.37 -16.16 1.87
N GLY A 2 67.10 -17.44 2.22
CA GLY A 2 66.50 -18.39 1.28
C GLY A 2 65.00 -18.27 1.31
N ASP A 3 64.39 -17.98 0.16
CA ASP A 3 62.95 -18.05 -0.02
C ASP A 3 62.54 -19.52 -0.10
N GLU A 4 61.65 -19.94 0.78
CA GLU A 4 61.09 -21.29 0.79
C GLU A 4 59.93 -21.34 -0.23
N ILE A 5 60.14 -22.08 -1.33
CA ILE A 5 59.08 -22.30 -2.33
C ILE A 5 58.26 -23.50 -1.85
N ILE A 6 57.06 -23.23 -1.35
CA ILE A 6 56.08 -24.27 -1.03
C ILE A 6 55.39 -24.70 -2.32
N ILE A 7 55.76 -25.88 -2.83
CA ILE A 7 55.07 -26.53 -3.97
C ILE A 7 53.89 -27.33 -3.40
N THR A 8 52.70 -26.77 -3.47
CA THR A 8 51.47 -27.51 -3.23
C THR A 8 51.11 -28.32 -4.48
N VAL A 9 51.24 -29.63 -4.40
CA VAL A 9 50.69 -30.50 -5.42
C VAL A 9 49.17 -30.46 -5.28
N PRO A 10 48.40 -30.09 -6.35
CA PRO A 10 46.96 -30.15 -6.28
C PRO A 10 46.53 -31.59 -6.02
N GLN A 11 45.92 -31.86 -4.88
CA GLN A 11 45.27 -33.12 -4.65
C GLN A 11 44.05 -33.14 -5.57
N PRO A 12 43.86 -34.11 -6.50
CA PRO A 12 42.65 -34.19 -7.28
C PRO A 12 41.51 -34.42 -6.32
N GLU A 13 40.62 -33.46 -6.14
CA GLU A 13 39.37 -33.64 -5.39
C GLU A 13 38.54 -34.66 -6.15
N LEU A 14 38.41 -35.86 -5.60
CA LEU A 14 37.52 -36.89 -6.15
C LEU A 14 36.06 -36.40 -5.96
N THR A 15 35.45 -35.96 -7.02
CA THR A 15 34.03 -35.61 -7.00
C THR A 15 33.19 -36.88 -7.13
N VAL A 16 32.44 -37.19 -6.09
CA VAL A 16 31.48 -38.29 -6.09
C VAL A 16 30.11 -37.80 -6.49
N LEU A 17 29.58 -38.25 -7.61
CA LEU A 17 28.22 -37.98 -8.05
C LEU A 17 27.39 -39.25 -7.78
N THR A 18 26.32 -39.11 -6.99
CA THR A 18 25.35 -40.17 -6.74
C THR A 18 23.98 -39.77 -7.24
N VAL A 19 23.26 -40.73 -7.81
CA VAL A 19 21.86 -40.59 -8.18
C VAL A 19 21.08 -41.66 -7.41
N GLU A 20 20.14 -41.24 -6.61
CA GLU A 20 19.32 -42.13 -5.79
C GLU A 20 17.84 -41.83 -6.00
N GLN A 21 17.00 -42.83 -5.88
CA GLN A 21 15.57 -42.70 -5.84
C GLN A 21 15.15 -42.40 -4.40
N SER A 22 14.37 -41.37 -4.19
CA SER A 22 13.83 -41.00 -2.90
C SER A 22 12.33 -40.86 -2.98
N THR A 23 11.61 -41.42 -2.01
CA THR A 23 10.15 -41.30 -1.89
C THR A 23 9.85 -40.59 -0.57
N TYR A 24 9.02 -39.57 -0.60
CA TYR A 24 8.63 -38.77 0.56
C TYR A 24 7.20 -38.28 0.41
N GLU A 25 6.57 -37.96 1.53
CA GLU A 25 5.24 -37.36 1.60
C GLU A 25 5.38 -35.88 1.94
N GLU A 26 4.61 -35.06 1.25
CA GLU A 26 4.60 -33.62 1.52
C GLU A 26 3.21 -33.02 1.34
N GLU A 27 3.01 -31.86 2.00
CA GLU A 27 1.85 -31.02 1.78
C GLU A 27 2.07 -30.18 0.52
N TYR A 28 1.00 -29.98 -0.24
CA TYR A 28 1.04 -29.08 -1.38
C TYR A 28 -0.23 -28.24 -1.42
N PHE A 29 -0.14 -27.07 -2.07
CA PHE A 29 -1.24 -26.12 -2.19
C PHE A 29 -1.61 -25.92 -3.65
N GLY A 30 -2.89 -25.71 -3.90
CA GLY A 30 -3.39 -25.32 -5.21
C GLY A 30 -3.02 -23.86 -5.55
N GLU A 31 -3.12 -23.54 -6.83
CA GLU A 31 -2.95 -22.15 -7.28
C GLU A 31 -4.11 -21.28 -6.76
N VAL A 32 -3.82 -19.98 -6.53
CA VAL A 32 -4.85 -19.02 -6.14
C VAL A 32 -5.72 -18.70 -7.34
N GLU A 33 -7.02 -18.88 -7.20
CA GLU A 33 -8.01 -18.50 -8.19
C GLU A 33 -8.54 -17.10 -7.94
N TYR A 34 -8.72 -16.31 -9.01
CA TYR A 34 -9.23 -14.95 -8.93
C TYR A 34 -10.59 -14.85 -9.61
N VAL A 35 -11.58 -14.35 -8.86
CA VAL A 35 -12.88 -13.95 -9.38
C VAL A 35 -12.88 -12.42 -9.56
N TYR A 36 -13.28 -11.95 -10.72
CA TYR A 36 -13.24 -10.53 -11.07
C TYR A 36 -14.61 -9.88 -10.85
N ASN A 37 -14.62 -8.73 -10.15
CA ASN A 37 -15.84 -7.96 -9.87
C ASN A 37 -15.73 -6.57 -10.49
N ASP A 38 -16.54 -6.35 -11.54
CA ASP A 38 -16.53 -5.10 -12.32
C ASP A 38 -17.19 -3.93 -11.59
N ASP A 39 -17.84 -4.15 -10.46
CA ASP A 39 -18.43 -3.09 -9.64
C ASP A 39 -17.46 -2.58 -8.57
N TRP A 40 -16.36 -3.30 -8.32
CA TRP A 40 -15.41 -2.94 -7.31
C TRP A 40 -14.15 -2.30 -7.89
N TYR A 41 -13.58 -1.36 -7.11
CA TYR A 41 -12.25 -0.82 -7.41
C TYR A 41 -11.16 -1.86 -7.13
N THR A 42 -10.05 -1.81 -7.89
CA THR A 42 -8.87 -2.69 -7.72
C THR A 42 -8.23 -2.62 -6.33
N THR A 43 -8.62 -1.66 -5.51
CA THR A 43 -8.22 -1.55 -4.09
C THR A 43 -9.03 -2.45 -3.15
N LYS A 44 -10.11 -3.09 -3.65
CA LYS A 44 -10.94 -4.00 -2.86
C LYS A 44 -10.68 -5.44 -3.27
N SER A 45 -10.45 -6.29 -2.29
CA SER A 45 -10.39 -7.74 -2.44
C SER A 45 -11.05 -8.42 -1.24
N VAL A 46 -11.64 -9.59 -1.48
CA VAL A 46 -12.28 -10.42 -0.45
C VAL A 46 -11.88 -11.87 -0.70
N VAL A 47 -11.47 -12.57 0.33
CA VAL A 47 -11.25 -14.02 0.26
C VAL A 47 -12.61 -14.70 0.35
N LEU A 48 -12.98 -15.44 -0.71
CA LEU A 48 -14.23 -16.19 -0.77
C LEU A 48 -14.04 -17.61 -0.21
N GLN A 49 -12.84 -18.16 -0.37
CA GLN A 49 -12.46 -19.48 0.10
C GLN A 49 -11.02 -19.46 0.54
N GLU A 50 -10.74 -19.95 1.75
CA GLU A 50 -9.36 -20.14 2.20
C GLU A 50 -8.80 -21.44 1.64
N GLU A 51 -7.48 -21.48 1.46
CA GLU A 51 -6.74 -22.65 1.02
C GLU A 51 -6.68 -23.73 2.09
N ALA A 52 -6.65 -24.99 1.67
CA ALA A 52 -6.27 -26.10 2.52
C ALA A 52 -5.26 -26.99 1.78
N ALA A 53 -4.29 -27.49 2.53
CA ALA A 53 -3.26 -28.37 1.97
C ALA A 53 -3.86 -29.67 1.44
N GLY A 54 -3.38 -30.11 0.29
CA GLY A 54 -3.44 -31.47 -0.17
C GLY A 54 -2.24 -32.26 0.35
N TYR A 55 -2.30 -33.57 0.22
CA TYR A 55 -1.22 -34.48 0.58
C TYR A 55 -0.91 -35.42 -0.57
N HIS A 56 0.36 -35.52 -0.92
CA HIS A 56 0.83 -36.43 -1.95
C HIS A 56 2.14 -37.14 -1.56
N GLN A 57 2.36 -38.27 -2.14
CA GLN A 57 3.64 -38.98 -2.11
C GLN A 57 4.37 -38.71 -3.41
N VAL A 58 5.58 -38.17 -3.32
CA VAL A 58 6.44 -37.87 -4.46
C VAL A 58 7.59 -38.87 -4.49
N THR A 59 7.81 -39.47 -5.66
CA THR A 59 9.02 -40.24 -5.95
C THR A 59 9.90 -39.42 -6.89
N ALA A 60 11.14 -39.18 -6.48
CA ALA A 60 12.07 -38.35 -7.22
C ALA A 60 13.45 -39.00 -7.36
N MET A 61 14.11 -38.72 -8.48
CA MET A 61 15.54 -38.99 -8.68
C MET A 61 16.34 -37.80 -8.14
N VAL A 62 17.10 -38.02 -7.09
CA VAL A 62 17.91 -37.03 -6.43
C VAL A 62 19.36 -37.18 -6.82
N THR A 63 19.96 -36.16 -7.41
CA THR A 63 21.39 -36.13 -7.75
C THR A 63 22.14 -35.38 -6.67
N LYS A 64 23.14 -36.01 -6.08
CA LYS A 64 24.00 -35.39 -5.05
C LYS A 64 25.46 -35.39 -5.52
N ARG A 65 26.14 -34.26 -5.25
CA ARG A 65 27.60 -34.09 -5.42
C ARG A 65 28.26 -34.03 -4.06
N ASN A 66 29.15 -34.97 -3.81
CA ASN A 66 29.82 -35.09 -2.50
C ASN A 66 28.85 -35.09 -1.32
N GLY A 67 27.70 -35.77 -1.49
CA GLY A 67 26.65 -35.85 -0.46
C GLY A 67 25.70 -34.68 -0.39
N VAL A 68 25.92 -33.59 -1.15
CA VAL A 68 25.05 -32.41 -1.21
C VAL A 68 24.10 -32.51 -2.42
N GLU A 69 22.81 -32.33 -2.19
CA GLU A 69 21.79 -32.35 -3.26
C GLU A 69 22.03 -31.20 -4.24
N GLU A 70 22.19 -31.49 -5.53
CA GLU A 70 22.32 -30.56 -6.64
C GLU A 70 21.03 -30.41 -7.42
N SER A 71 20.30 -31.47 -7.59
CA SER A 71 19.04 -31.45 -8.33
C SER A 71 18.12 -32.59 -7.90
N ARG A 72 16.81 -32.30 -8.06
CA ARG A 72 15.74 -33.25 -7.80
C ARG A 72 14.80 -33.25 -9.01
N LYS A 73 14.51 -34.41 -9.55
CA LYS A 73 13.58 -34.58 -10.66
C LYS A 73 12.49 -35.56 -10.26
N MET A 74 11.25 -35.08 -10.18
CA MET A 74 10.08 -35.94 -9.94
C MET A 74 9.96 -36.99 -11.02
N SER A 75 9.73 -38.22 -10.63
CA SER A 75 9.52 -39.37 -11.52
C SER A 75 8.12 -39.97 -11.41
N ASP A 76 7.49 -39.84 -10.25
CA ASP A 76 6.13 -40.33 -10.00
C ASP A 76 5.47 -39.57 -8.86
N GLU A 77 4.13 -39.50 -8.88
CA GLU A 77 3.32 -38.80 -7.88
C GLU A 77 2.04 -39.59 -7.60
N VAL A 78 1.72 -39.74 -6.32
CA VAL A 78 0.46 -40.34 -5.88
C VAL A 78 -0.24 -39.34 -4.97
N VAL A 79 -1.36 -38.79 -5.43
CA VAL A 79 -2.17 -37.82 -4.66
C VAL A 79 -3.09 -38.61 -3.72
N TYR A 80 -3.01 -38.32 -2.42
CA TYR A 80 -3.89 -38.85 -1.38
C TYR A 80 -5.08 -37.95 -1.11
N THR A 81 -4.83 -36.64 -1.12
CA THR A 81 -5.87 -35.66 -0.89
C THR A 81 -5.58 -34.43 -1.78
N GLU A 82 -6.55 -34.06 -2.59
CA GLU A 82 -6.45 -32.84 -3.40
C GLU A 82 -6.46 -31.57 -2.52
N PRO A 83 -5.69 -30.55 -2.87
CA PRO A 83 -5.72 -29.29 -2.15
C PRO A 83 -7.00 -28.52 -2.43
N VAL A 84 -7.41 -27.71 -1.48
CA VAL A 84 -8.45 -26.71 -1.69
C VAL A 84 -7.79 -25.42 -2.13
N CYS A 85 -8.12 -24.93 -3.32
CA CYS A 85 -7.56 -23.67 -3.84
C CYS A 85 -8.11 -22.49 -3.06
N LYS A 86 -7.27 -21.48 -2.83
CA LYS A 86 -7.71 -20.19 -2.34
C LYS A 86 -8.45 -19.45 -3.45
N ILE A 87 -9.65 -18.90 -3.15
CA ILE A 87 -10.43 -18.09 -4.09
C ILE A 87 -10.49 -16.67 -3.56
N VAL A 88 -10.04 -15.71 -4.37
CA VAL A 88 -10.04 -14.30 -4.02
C VAL A 88 -10.84 -13.51 -5.05
N GLU A 89 -11.88 -12.81 -4.62
CA GLU A 89 -12.61 -11.85 -5.45
C GLU A 89 -11.89 -10.50 -5.41
N ILE A 90 -11.58 -9.95 -6.60
CA ILE A 90 -10.86 -8.67 -6.78
C ILE A 90 -11.62 -7.73 -7.69
N GLY A 91 -11.56 -6.43 -7.39
CA GLY A 91 -12.16 -5.41 -8.23
C GLY A 91 -11.37 -5.15 -9.52
N THR A 92 -12.06 -4.77 -10.59
CA THR A 92 -11.46 -4.43 -11.90
C THR A 92 -11.47 -2.94 -12.18
N LYS A 93 -12.36 -2.14 -11.53
CA LYS A 93 -12.39 -0.68 -11.74
C LYS A 93 -11.13 -0.02 -11.24
N THR A 94 -10.48 0.78 -12.09
CA THR A 94 -9.42 1.68 -11.65
C THR A 94 -10.02 2.72 -10.70
N PRO A 95 -9.54 2.84 -9.45
CA PRO A 95 -10.04 3.86 -8.55
C PRO A 95 -9.70 5.24 -9.09
N PRO A 96 -10.56 6.26 -8.83
CA PRO A 96 -10.22 7.64 -9.14
C PRO A 96 -8.89 8.00 -8.47
N THR A 97 -8.07 8.78 -9.16
CA THR A 97 -6.77 9.20 -8.63
C THR A 97 -6.92 9.95 -7.32
N TYR A 98 -7.99 10.78 -7.22
CA TYR A 98 -8.35 11.51 -6.00
C TYR A 98 -9.85 11.49 -5.77
N ILE A 99 -10.26 11.21 -4.53
CA ILE A 99 -11.65 11.29 -4.09
C ILE A 99 -11.84 12.50 -3.17
N LYS A 100 -13.08 12.99 -3.09
CA LYS A 100 -13.45 13.98 -2.07
C LYS A 100 -13.19 13.40 -0.67
N PRO A 101 -12.44 14.10 0.21
CA PRO A 101 -11.95 13.53 1.46
C PRO A 101 -12.95 13.48 2.61
N LEU A 102 -14.22 13.79 2.36
CA LEU A 102 -15.32 13.72 3.34
C LEU A 102 -16.66 13.46 2.67
N SER A 103 -17.59 12.84 3.41
CA SER A 103 -18.99 12.72 2.98
C SER A 103 -19.75 14.01 3.31
N GLY A 104 -20.55 14.49 2.38
CA GLY A 104 -21.31 15.73 2.57
C GLY A 104 -20.42 16.97 2.65
N GLY A 105 -20.73 17.89 3.58
CA GLY A 105 -20.07 19.17 3.72
C GLY A 105 -20.47 20.19 2.65
N ARG A 106 -20.79 21.42 3.07
CA ARG A 106 -21.12 22.54 2.19
C ARG A 106 -19.86 23.32 1.85
N GLN A 107 -19.54 23.47 0.56
CA GLN A 107 -18.42 24.31 0.15
C GLN A 107 -18.65 25.75 0.62
N THR A 108 -17.69 26.31 1.35
CA THR A 108 -17.69 27.69 1.85
C THR A 108 -16.68 28.56 1.16
N SER A 109 -15.59 27.97 0.64
CA SER A 109 -14.61 28.67 -0.16
C SER A 109 -14.03 27.77 -1.24
N GLY A 110 -13.95 28.27 -2.46
CA GLY A 110 -13.32 27.61 -3.60
C GLY A 110 -11.84 27.96 -3.73
N TYR A 111 -11.18 27.28 -4.67
CA TYR A 111 -9.80 27.58 -5.07
C TYR A 111 -9.72 28.88 -5.88
N GLY A 112 -8.71 29.70 -5.62
CA GLY A 112 -8.40 30.90 -6.39
C GLY A 112 -8.71 32.22 -5.68
N LYS A 113 -8.95 33.26 -6.44
CA LYS A 113 -9.20 34.61 -5.92
C LYS A 113 -10.50 34.67 -5.11
N ARG A 114 -10.44 35.21 -3.91
CA ARG A 114 -11.61 35.43 -3.03
C ARG A 114 -11.46 36.71 -2.20
N LYS A 115 -12.56 37.18 -1.61
CA LYS A 115 -12.52 38.18 -0.54
C LYS A 115 -11.92 37.52 0.72
N ALA A 116 -10.98 38.20 1.39
CA ALA A 116 -10.39 37.65 2.62
C ALA A 116 -11.49 37.44 3.68
N PRO A 117 -11.64 36.21 4.22
CA PRO A 117 -12.69 35.92 5.21
C PRO A 117 -12.42 36.55 6.58
N THR A 118 -11.14 36.85 6.89
CA THR A 118 -10.71 37.59 8.11
C THR A 118 -9.46 38.42 7.82
N LYS A 119 -9.14 39.35 8.73
CA LYS A 119 -7.90 40.12 8.65
C LYS A 119 -6.69 39.20 8.63
N GLY A 120 -5.83 39.35 7.63
CA GLY A 120 -4.62 38.54 7.44
C GLY A 120 -4.84 37.20 6.74
N ALA A 121 -6.07 36.85 6.37
CA ALA A 121 -6.32 35.70 5.50
C ALA A 121 -5.98 36.02 4.04
N SER A 122 -5.56 34.99 3.28
CA SER A 122 -5.20 35.12 1.86
C SER A 122 -6.42 35.44 1.00
N THR A 123 -6.26 36.40 0.06
CA THR A 123 -7.19 36.70 -1.02
C THR A 123 -7.02 35.73 -2.21
N ASN A 124 -5.97 34.92 -2.22
CA ASN A 124 -5.77 33.83 -3.17
C ASN A 124 -5.78 32.52 -2.41
N HIS A 125 -6.91 31.81 -2.45
CA HIS A 125 -7.14 30.59 -1.71
C HIS A 125 -6.56 29.38 -2.48
N GLN A 126 -5.62 28.69 -1.85
CA GLN A 126 -4.91 27.55 -2.46
C GLN A 126 -5.55 26.18 -2.14
N ALA A 127 -6.83 26.19 -1.77
CA ALA A 127 -7.57 25.05 -1.25
C ALA A 127 -9.05 25.10 -1.62
N ILE A 128 -9.76 24.07 -1.20
CA ILE A 128 -11.22 24.07 -1.06
C ILE A 128 -11.54 23.93 0.42
N ASP A 129 -12.47 24.77 0.91
CA ASP A 129 -12.99 24.67 2.26
C ASP A 129 -14.43 24.12 2.24
N TRP A 130 -14.65 23.04 3.00
CA TRP A 130 -15.99 22.50 3.24
C TRP A 130 -16.39 22.65 4.70
N ALA A 131 -17.40 23.47 4.98
CA ALA A 131 -18.02 23.53 6.29
C ALA A 131 -18.63 22.14 6.63
N THR A 132 -18.25 21.66 7.79
CA THR A 132 -18.69 20.37 8.32
C THR A 132 -18.56 20.40 9.85
N PRO A 133 -19.44 19.68 10.60
CA PRO A 133 -19.33 19.63 12.06
C PRO A 133 -17.96 19.13 12.51
N THR A 134 -17.47 19.65 13.63
CA THR A 134 -16.26 19.11 14.28
C THR A 134 -16.46 17.63 14.59
N GLY A 135 -15.45 16.81 14.31
CA GLY A 135 -15.51 15.36 14.52
C GLY A 135 -15.98 14.57 13.28
N THR A 136 -16.31 15.22 12.16
CA THR A 136 -16.60 14.51 10.91
C THR A 136 -15.37 13.76 10.42
N ALA A 137 -15.56 12.51 9.97
CA ALA A 137 -14.48 11.68 9.45
C ALA A 137 -13.85 12.30 8.20
N ILE A 138 -12.53 12.38 8.19
CA ILE A 138 -11.73 12.82 7.05
C ILE A 138 -10.94 11.62 6.54
N TRP A 139 -11.02 11.39 5.22
CA TRP A 139 -10.39 10.27 4.53
C TRP A 139 -9.23 10.73 3.65
N ALA A 140 -8.27 9.83 3.42
CA ALA A 140 -7.22 10.06 2.44
C ALA A 140 -7.83 10.14 1.04
N SER A 141 -7.60 11.24 0.34
CA SER A 141 -8.11 11.49 -1.00
C SER A 141 -7.51 10.55 -2.05
N SER A 142 -6.28 10.09 -1.81
CA SER A 142 -5.58 9.03 -2.56
C SER A 142 -4.66 8.26 -1.62
N GLY A 143 -4.20 7.08 -2.03
CA GLY A 143 -3.21 6.29 -1.29
C GLY A 143 -1.83 6.96 -1.30
N GLY A 144 -1.02 6.75 -0.24
CA GLY A 144 0.31 7.34 -0.15
C GLY A 144 0.93 7.21 1.23
N THR A 145 2.01 7.98 1.46
CA THR A 145 2.72 8.00 2.73
C THR A 145 2.53 9.34 3.44
N VAL A 146 2.14 9.30 4.71
CA VAL A 146 1.99 10.48 5.56
C VAL A 146 3.35 11.13 5.75
N SER A 147 3.52 12.37 5.30
CA SER A 147 4.76 13.14 5.46
C SER A 147 4.72 14.08 6.67
N VAL A 148 3.53 14.57 7.03
CA VAL A 148 3.30 15.42 8.20
C VAL A 148 2.02 14.99 8.90
N ALA A 149 2.06 14.89 10.23
CA ALA A 149 0.90 14.71 11.08
C ALA A 149 1.14 15.44 12.40
N GLY A 150 0.56 16.65 12.57
CA GLY A 150 0.83 17.50 13.73
C GLY A 150 0.32 18.91 13.58
N TRP A 151 0.82 19.80 14.44
CA TRP A 151 0.46 21.21 14.44
C TRP A 151 1.32 22.01 13.45
N GLN A 152 0.66 22.83 12.63
CA GLN A 152 1.30 23.78 11.72
C GLN A 152 0.67 25.17 11.87
N SER A 153 1.51 26.22 11.86
CA SER A 153 1.03 27.60 11.95
C SER A 153 0.06 27.92 10.82
N GLY A 154 -1.06 28.49 11.16
CA GLY A 154 -2.14 28.80 10.22
C GLY A 154 -3.09 27.62 9.99
N TYR A 155 -2.61 26.41 9.73
CA TYR A 155 -3.42 25.21 9.47
C TYR A 155 -4.01 24.57 10.74
N GLY A 156 -3.44 24.82 11.93
CA GLY A 156 -3.79 24.07 13.13
C GLY A 156 -3.26 22.63 13.07
N TYR A 157 -4.04 21.66 13.53
CA TYR A 157 -3.72 20.26 13.29
C TYR A 157 -3.91 19.92 11.82
N VAL A 158 -2.91 19.24 11.25
CA VAL A 158 -2.83 18.98 9.81
C VAL A 158 -2.25 17.61 9.52
N VAL A 159 -2.70 17.00 8.42
CA VAL A 159 -2.09 15.81 7.80
C VAL A 159 -1.66 16.17 6.39
N TYR A 160 -0.42 15.80 6.00
CA TYR A 160 0.05 15.82 4.61
C TYR A 160 0.35 14.41 4.15
N ILE A 161 -0.07 14.06 2.94
CA ILE A 161 0.17 12.77 2.33
C ILE A 161 0.89 12.98 1.00
N ASN A 162 2.05 12.35 0.84
CA ASN A 162 2.75 12.25 -0.43
C ASN A 162 2.24 11.02 -1.19
N HIS A 163 1.89 11.19 -2.44
CA HIS A 163 1.32 10.17 -3.31
C HIS A 163 2.36 9.62 -4.28
N PRO A 164 2.20 8.36 -4.77
CA PRO A 164 3.15 7.74 -5.70
C PRO A 164 3.32 8.49 -7.02
N ASP A 165 2.33 9.28 -7.44
CA ASP A 165 2.35 10.13 -8.62
C ASP A 165 3.15 11.45 -8.45
N GLY A 166 3.84 11.63 -7.31
CA GLY A 166 4.61 12.83 -6.98
C GLY A 166 3.79 14.00 -6.45
N ASN A 167 2.49 13.85 -6.33
CA ASN A 167 1.58 14.86 -5.80
C ASN A 167 1.51 14.80 -4.26
N GLN A 168 0.91 15.82 -3.65
CA GLN A 168 0.68 15.89 -2.20
C GLN A 168 -0.72 16.41 -1.90
N THR A 169 -1.41 15.77 -0.95
CA THR A 169 -2.65 16.32 -0.38
C THR A 169 -2.43 16.81 1.04
N ARG A 170 -3.17 17.87 1.44
CA ARG A 170 -3.10 18.47 2.77
C ARG A 170 -4.50 18.66 3.33
N TYR A 171 -4.64 18.32 4.62
CA TYR A 171 -5.90 18.32 5.36
C TYR A 171 -5.72 19.17 6.60
N GLY A 172 -6.29 20.37 6.63
CA GLY A 172 -6.10 21.36 7.69
C GLY A 172 -7.31 21.54 8.61
N HIS A 173 -7.09 22.30 9.69
CA HIS A 173 -8.06 22.67 10.74
C HIS A 173 -8.68 21.47 11.46
N LEU A 174 -7.94 20.36 11.56
CA LEU A 174 -8.39 19.10 12.17
C LEU A 174 -8.58 19.26 13.68
N SER A 175 -9.49 18.45 14.25
CA SER A 175 -9.64 18.33 15.72
C SER A 175 -8.83 17.15 16.28
N LYS A 176 -8.64 16.10 15.48
CA LYS A 176 -7.89 14.90 15.87
C LYS A 176 -7.21 14.27 14.67
N ILE A 177 -5.95 13.89 14.83
CA ILE A 177 -5.16 13.12 13.86
C ILE A 177 -5.21 11.65 14.27
N LEU A 178 -5.35 10.75 13.31
CA LEU A 178 -5.49 9.29 13.52
C LEU A 178 -4.36 8.50 12.87
N VAL A 179 -3.38 9.18 12.29
CA VAL A 179 -2.23 8.61 11.58
C VAL A 179 -0.93 9.26 12.05
N SER A 180 0.21 8.65 11.74
CA SER A 180 1.55 9.13 12.14
C SER A 180 2.41 9.39 10.90
N PRO A 181 3.42 10.29 10.98
CA PRO A 181 4.41 10.45 9.92
C PRO A 181 5.10 9.12 9.59
N GLY A 182 5.32 8.85 8.29
CA GLY A 182 5.86 7.58 7.78
C GLY A 182 4.81 6.49 7.55
N GLN A 183 3.60 6.63 8.05
CA GLN A 183 2.53 5.65 7.85
C GLN A 183 2.05 5.65 6.40
N THR A 184 1.96 4.45 5.80
CA THR A 184 1.27 4.26 4.52
C THR A 184 -0.24 4.18 4.73
N VAL A 185 -0.99 4.89 3.90
CA VAL A 185 -2.45 4.94 3.92
C VAL A 185 -3.03 4.59 2.55
N LYS A 186 -4.20 3.97 2.56
CA LYS A 186 -4.96 3.66 1.33
C LYS A 186 -5.93 4.80 1.02
N GLN A 187 -6.32 4.94 -0.25
CA GLN A 187 -7.43 5.83 -0.63
C GLN A 187 -8.69 5.47 0.17
N GLY A 188 -9.41 6.46 0.65
CA GLY A 188 -10.60 6.26 1.49
C GLY A 188 -10.32 5.84 2.93
N GLN A 189 -9.05 5.64 3.32
CA GLN A 189 -8.72 5.37 4.71
C GLN A 189 -8.99 6.59 5.59
N LYS A 190 -9.65 6.40 6.74
CA LYS A 190 -9.88 7.45 7.73
C LYS A 190 -8.55 7.86 8.37
N ILE A 191 -8.19 9.15 8.22
CA ILE A 191 -6.90 9.70 8.65
C ILE A 191 -7.02 10.75 9.76
N ALA A 192 -8.19 11.38 9.89
CA ALA A 192 -8.40 12.43 10.86
C ALA A 192 -9.90 12.67 11.13
N LEU A 193 -10.16 13.61 12.06
CA LEU A 193 -11.47 14.21 12.29
C LEU A 193 -11.39 15.71 12.00
N SER A 194 -12.40 16.27 11.32
CA SER A 194 -12.55 17.71 11.07
C SER A 194 -12.63 18.50 12.36
N GLY A 195 -12.29 19.77 12.29
CA GLY A 195 -12.29 20.65 13.46
C GLY A 195 -12.38 22.13 13.12
N ASN A 196 -11.80 22.94 14.03
CA ASN A 196 -11.74 24.39 13.94
C ASN A 196 -10.43 24.92 14.54
N THR A 197 -9.32 24.19 14.37
CA THR A 197 -8.02 24.55 14.94
C THR A 197 -7.23 25.45 14.01
N GLY A 198 -6.24 26.18 14.56
CA GLY A 198 -5.43 27.12 13.80
C GLY A 198 -6.19 28.41 13.45
N ARG A 199 -5.89 28.98 12.29
CA ARG A 199 -6.56 30.22 11.82
C ARG A 199 -7.81 29.88 11.02
N SER A 200 -8.91 29.66 11.70
CA SER A 200 -10.20 29.26 11.15
C SER A 200 -11.32 30.14 11.72
N THR A 201 -12.37 30.35 10.93
CA THR A 201 -13.56 31.14 11.31
C THR A 201 -14.74 30.32 11.78
N GLY A 202 -14.63 28.99 11.65
CA GLY A 202 -15.68 28.05 12.03
C GLY A 202 -15.32 26.63 11.59
N PRO A 203 -16.04 25.62 12.08
CA PRO A 203 -15.73 24.22 11.77
C PRO A 203 -15.77 23.92 10.26
N HIS A 204 -14.65 23.51 9.71
CA HIS A 204 -14.53 23.12 8.30
C HIS A 204 -13.30 22.22 8.06
N LEU A 205 -13.26 21.58 6.91
CA LEU A 205 -12.05 20.98 6.35
C LEU A 205 -11.45 21.94 5.32
N HIS A 206 -10.18 22.28 5.51
CA HIS A 206 -9.34 22.93 4.50
C HIS A 206 -8.56 21.85 3.74
N PHE A 207 -8.77 21.73 2.42
CA PHE A 207 -8.16 20.70 1.60
C PHE A 207 -7.37 21.28 0.43
N GLU A 208 -6.07 20.93 0.35
CA GLU A 208 -5.20 21.27 -0.77
C GLU A 208 -4.82 20.02 -1.55
N LEU A 209 -4.75 20.16 -2.88
CA LEU A 209 -4.01 19.25 -3.76
C LEU A 209 -2.84 20.05 -4.37
N ARG A 210 -1.65 19.46 -4.33
CA ARG A 210 -0.43 20.04 -4.89
C ARG A 210 0.16 19.12 -5.92
N VAL A 211 0.34 19.62 -7.12
CA VAL A 211 0.96 18.95 -8.25
C VAL A 211 2.33 19.57 -8.49
N ASN A 212 3.38 18.76 -8.49
CA ASN A 212 4.76 19.25 -8.59
C ASN A 212 5.06 20.40 -7.59
N GLY A 213 4.59 20.24 -6.35
CA GLY A 213 4.77 21.21 -5.28
C GLY A 213 3.89 22.48 -5.36
N ARG A 214 3.12 22.68 -6.44
CA ARG A 214 2.25 23.85 -6.64
C ARG A 214 0.79 23.49 -6.31
N PRO A 215 0.06 24.34 -5.56
CA PRO A 215 -1.36 24.14 -5.31
C PRO A 215 -2.16 24.27 -6.61
N VAL A 216 -3.10 23.36 -6.79
CA VAL A 216 -4.02 23.32 -7.94
C VAL A 216 -5.47 23.25 -7.46
N ASN A 217 -6.42 23.51 -8.36
CA ASN A 217 -7.84 23.34 -8.04
C ASN A 217 -8.19 21.86 -7.92
N PRO A 218 -8.51 21.34 -6.69
CA PRO A 218 -8.79 19.93 -6.48
C PRO A 218 -9.94 19.36 -7.30
N TYR A 219 -10.94 20.18 -7.63
CA TYR A 219 -12.09 19.72 -8.43
C TYR A 219 -11.74 19.21 -9.84
N LYS A 220 -10.57 19.58 -10.36
CA LYS A 220 -10.10 19.08 -11.67
C LYS A 220 -9.57 17.64 -11.60
N TYR A 221 -9.42 17.11 -10.38
CA TYR A 221 -8.77 15.81 -10.12
C TYR A 221 -9.71 14.80 -9.43
N PHE A 222 -10.83 15.28 -8.90
CA PHE A 222 -11.86 14.38 -8.39
C PHE A 222 -12.64 13.74 -9.55
N SER A 223 -12.95 12.49 -9.40
CA SER A 223 -13.80 11.72 -10.29
C SER A 223 -15.01 11.15 -9.59
#